data_d5665f9ecb66e9ad882e5482bf286cbb
#
_entry.id   d5665f9ecb66e9ad882e5482bf286cbb
#
_cell.length_a   1.000
_cell.length_b   1.000
_cell.length_c   1.000
_cell.angle_alpha   90.00
_cell.angle_beta   90.00
_cell.angle_gamma   90.00
#
_symmetry.space_group_name_H-M   'P 1'
#
loop_
_entity.id
_entity.type
_entity.pdbx_description
1 polymer ?
#
loop_
_entity_poly.entity_id
_entity_poly.type
_entity_poly.pdbx_seq_one_letter_code
_entity_poly.pdbx_strand_id
1 'polypeptide(L)'
;MKRLAKVALLLVLFSVHGFAQRNAAAACDRECLRGFITQYLDAMVAHTPRVLPTAPTARFTENTVTMMLGEGLWKNASKIGTYRQDFLDVRQGVAASHVVVEESGSPVMFALRLKIVNKQITEIETMVTRNKTEGAIFSFDQLKTARPAMNLVPEASQRMAREELIRIAEFYPTGLKPGGTFDAVNAPFAPDAYRIENGTLMAGPGARAGSENIRTQRVTPHPDVSYRVAAVDEELGLVLLRLDFGDTNNYGPGNALTTFEAFKVYGGQLHAVEAFIYITKAGTPSGWDNIYEVKKPK
;
A
#
# COMPACT_ATOMS: atom_id res chain seq x y z
N MET A 1 5.77 54.78 -74.49
CA MET A 1 5.89 53.41 -74.11
C MET A 1 5.84 53.33 -72.57
N LYS A 2 4.66 53.07 -72.02
CA LYS A 2 4.46 52.96 -70.55
C LYS A 2 4.30 51.51 -70.16
N ARG A 3 5.22 50.96 -69.36
CA ARG A 3 5.15 49.62 -68.84
C ARG A 3 4.31 49.64 -67.56
N LEU A 4 3.20 48.93 -67.54
CA LEU A 4 2.41 48.63 -66.35
C LEU A 4 3.06 47.47 -65.58
N ALA A 5 3.43 47.75 -64.35
CA ALA A 5 3.84 46.70 -63.41
C ALA A 5 2.59 46.15 -62.70
N LYS A 6 2.35 44.82 -62.83
CA LYS A 6 1.32 44.09 -62.07
C LYS A 6 1.91 43.72 -60.73
N VAL A 7 1.35 44.26 -59.63
CA VAL A 7 1.62 43.82 -58.23
C VAL A 7 0.65 42.68 -57.94
N ALA A 8 1.20 41.50 -57.70
CA ALA A 8 0.48 40.34 -57.21
C ALA A 8 0.44 40.36 -55.68
N LEU A 9 -0.73 40.52 -55.11
CA LEU A 9 -0.98 40.48 -53.67
C LEU A 9 -1.15 39.03 -53.24
N LEU A 10 -0.13 38.49 -52.53
CA LEU A 10 -0.17 37.12 -51.95
C LEU A 10 -0.93 37.19 -50.59
N LEU A 11 -2.14 36.67 -50.56
CA LEU A 11 -2.90 36.45 -49.30
C LEU A 11 -2.37 35.17 -48.66
N VAL A 12 -1.65 35.35 -47.53
CA VAL A 12 -1.25 34.25 -46.64
C VAL A 12 -2.39 33.96 -45.68
N LEU A 13 -3.13 32.87 -45.90
CA LEU A 13 -4.13 32.37 -44.96
C LEU A 13 -3.41 31.67 -43.79
N PHE A 14 -3.35 32.33 -42.64
CA PHE A 14 -2.95 31.66 -41.38
C PHE A 14 -4.09 30.77 -40.90
N SER A 15 -3.96 29.47 -41.11
CA SER A 15 -4.84 28.47 -40.49
C SER A 15 -4.50 28.42 -39.00
N VAL A 16 -5.31 29.02 -38.18
CA VAL A 16 -5.23 28.87 -36.70
C VAL A 16 -5.77 27.46 -36.40
N HIS A 17 -4.86 26.50 -36.26
CA HIS A 17 -5.22 25.20 -35.68
C HIS A 17 -5.44 25.41 -34.18
N GLY A 18 -6.70 25.58 -33.80
CA GLY A 18 -7.12 25.52 -32.40
C GLY A 18 -6.84 24.13 -31.88
N PHE A 19 -5.75 23.97 -31.15
CA PHE A 19 -5.58 22.79 -30.28
C PHE A 19 -6.70 22.83 -29.24
N ALA A 20 -7.74 22.03 -29.47
CA ALA A 20 -8.71 21.71 -28.44
C ALA A 20 -7.91 21.05 -27.30
N GLN A 21 -7.57 21.81 -26.28
CA GLN A 21 -7.09 21.31 -25.01
C GLN A 21 -8.22 20.43 -24.46
N ARG A 22 -8.14 19.11 -24.69
CA ARG A 22 -8.93 18.15 -23.93
C ARG A 22 -8.55 18.40 -22.47
N ASN A 23 -9.46 18.95 -21.71
CA ASN A 23 -9.40 18.96 -20.26
C ASN A 23 -9.30 17.48 -19.84
N ALA A 24 -8.08 16.96 -19.71
CA ALA A 24 -7.84 15.73 -18.97
C ALA A 24 -8.41 16.00 -17.58
N ALA A 25 -9.45 15.26 -17.21
CA ALA A 25 -10.01 15.36 -15.86
C ALA A 25 -8.81 15.32 -14.91
N ALA A 26 -8.66 16.40 -14.11
CA ALA A 26 -7.47 16.57 -13.30
C ALA A 26 -7.19 15.29 -12.53
N ALA A 27 -6.01 14.70 -12.74
CA ALA A 27 -5.60 13.48 -12.05
C ALA A 27 -5.78 13.69 -10.54
N CYS A 28 -6.18 12.65 -9.83
CA CYS A 28 -6.32 12.71 -8.38
C CYS A 28 -4.92 12.85 -7.77
N ASP A 29 -4.62 14.02 -7.24
CA ASP A 29 -3.35 14.31 -6.57
C ASP A 29 -3.32 13.64 -5.17
N ARG A 30 -2.28 13.91 -4.44
CA ARG A 30 -2.03 13.33 -3.13
C ARG A 30 -3.15 13.61 -2.12
N GLU A 31 -3.61 14.85 -2.05
CA GLU A 31 -4.68 15.23 -1.12
C GLU A 31 -6.05 14.72 -1.57
N CYS A 32 -6.30 14.63 -2.87
CA CYS A 32 -7.46 13.96 -3.43
C CYS A 32 -7.49 12.48 -3.02
N LEU A 33 -6.38 11.74 -3.13
CA LEU A 33 -6.29 10.34 -2.70
C LEU A 33 -6.50 10.20 -1.19
N ARG A 34 -5.90 11.06 -0.37
CA ARG A 34 -6.11 11.11 1.08
C ARG A 34 -7.57 11.36 1.43
N GLY A 35 -8.22 12.25 0.68
CA GLY A 35 -9.66 12.54 0.81
C GLY A 35 -10.53 11.30 0.59
N PHE A 36 -10.20 10.43 -0.37
CA PHE A 36 -10.92 9.17 -0.58
C PHE A 36 -10.82 8.21 0.61
N ILE A 37 -9.63 8.10 1.24
CA ILE A 37 -9.48 7.30 2.46
C ILE A 37 -10.37 7.86 3.57
N THR A 38 -10.31 9.17 3.82
CA THR A 38 -11.11 9.84 4.85
C THR A 38 -12.60 9.63 4.60
N GLN A 39 -13.07 9.89 3.38
CA GLN A 39 -14.47 9.68 3.01
C GLN A 39 -14.92 8.23 3.19
N TYR A 40 -14.06 7.25 2.85
CA TYR A 40 -14.36 5.84 3.06
C TYR A 40 -14.52 5.50 4.54
N LEU A 41 -13.58 5.95 5.38
CA LEU A 41 -13.62 5.70 6.82
C LEU A 41 -14.83 6.36 7.48
N ASP A 42 -15.13 7.61 7.15
CA ASP A 42 -16.28 8.34 7.68
C ASP A 42 -17.60 7.69 7.25
N ALA A 43 -17.72 7.30 5.98
CA ALA A 43 -18.89 6.59 5.47
C ALA A 43 -19.08 5.23 6.13
N MET A 44 -17.98 4.52 6.44
CA MET A 44 -18.02 3.22 7.11
C MET A 44 -18.54 3.35 8.53
N VAL A 45 -18.04 4.29 9.32
CA VAL A 45 -18.52 4.54 10.70
C VAL A 45 -19.95 5.06 10.72
N ALA A 46 -20.35 5.85 9.72
CA ALA A 46 -21.71 6.32 9.55
C ALA A 46 -22.67 5.26 8.96
N HIS A 47 -22.17 4.08 8.58
CA HIS A 47 -22.92 3.01 7.90
C HIS A 47 -23.66 3.47 6.64
N THR A 48 -23.04 4.37 5.87
CA THR A 48 -23.63 5.01 4.68
C THR A 48 -22.82 4.70 3.40
N PRO A 49 -22.71 3.43 2.95
CA PRO A 49 -21.86 3.07 1.81
C PRO A 49 -22.25 3.79 0.51
N ARG A 50 -23.52 4.19 0.37
CA ARG A 50 -24.05 4.86 -0.84
C ARG A 50 -23.53 6.28 -1.06
N VAL A 51 -22.91 6.91 -0.07
CA VAL A 51 -22.31 8.26 -0.26
C VAL A 51 -20.97 8.20 -0.96
N LEU A 52 -20.35 7.01 -1.07
CA LEU A 52 -19.08 6.86 -1.75
C LEU A 52 -19.24 6.95 -3.27
N PRO A 53 -18.36 7.66 -3.96
CA PRO A 53 -18.36 7.75 -5.42
C PRO A 53 -17.77 6.46 -6.04
N THR A 54 -18.50 5.35 -5.89
CA THR A 54 -18.09 4.04 -6.46
C THR A 54 -18.53 3.92 -7.91
N ALA A 55 -17.66 3.33 -8.74
CA ALA A 55 -18.04 2.93 -10.08
C ALA A 55 -19.09 1.79 -10.02
N PRO A 56 -19.99 1.67 -11.01
CA PRO A 56 -20.98 0.58 -11.04
C PRO A 56 -20.38 -0.83 -11.00
N THR A 57 -19.14 -0.97 -11.48
CA THR A 57 -18.37 -2.23 -11.51
C THR A 57 -17.41 -2.36 -10.35
N ALA A 58 -17.49 -1.47 -9.35
CA ALA A 58 -16.59 -1.52 -8.19
C ALA A 58 -16.71 -2.86 -7.47
N ARG A 59 -15.55 -3.45 -7.16
CA ARG A 59 -15.46 -4.71 -6.44
C ARG A 59 -14.97 -4.46 -5.03
N PHE A 60 -15.58 -5.11 -4.04
CA PHE A 60 -15.19 -5.06 -2.65
C PHE A 60 -14.81 -6.44 -2.12
N THR A 61 -13.68 -6.52 -1.41
CA THR A 61 -13.27 -7.72 -0.68
C THR A 61 -12.88 -7.37 0.75
N GLU A 62 -13.24 -8.23 1.71
CA GLU A 62 -12.69 -8.23 3.06
C GLU A 62 -12.06 -9.59 3.34
N ASN A 63 -10.81 -9.61 3.80
CA ASN A 63 -10.05 -10.84 4.05
C ASN A 63 -10.11 -11.82 2.87
N THR A 64 -9.93 -11.32 1.63
CA THR A 64 -9.99 -12.03 0.34
C THR A 64 -11.40 -12.44 -0.12
N VAL A 65 -12.41 -12.38 0.73
CA VAL A 65 -13.78 -12.75 0.39
C VAL A 65 -14.49 -11.58 -0.31
N THR A 66 -15.03 -11.84 -1.51
CA THR A 66 -15.87 -10.85 -2.20
C THR A 66 -17.22 -10.72 -1.50
N MET A 67 -17.63 -9.50 -1.23
CA MET A 67 -18.91 -9.20 -0.58
C MET A 67 -19.49 -7.87 -1.07
N MET A 68 -20.72 -7.56 -0.63
CA MET A 68 -21.32 -6.27 -0.94
C MET A 68 -20.74 -5.17 -0.05
N LEU A 69 -20.52 -3.99 -0.61
CA LEU A 69 -20.13 -2.83 0.19
C LEU A 69 -21.22 -2.51 1.23
N GLY A 70 -20.81 -2.37 2.48
CA GLY A 70 -21.72 -2.28 3.63
C GLY A 70 -21.79 -3.55 4.46
N GLU A 71 -21.14 -4.65 4.02
CA GLU A 71 -20.99 -5.89 4.79
C GLU A 71 -19.64 -5.97 5.52
N GLY A 72 -19.43 -7.04 6.27
CA GLY A 72 -18.21 -7.25 7.05
C GLY A 72 -18.05 -6.19 8.14
N LEU A 73 -16.86 -5.59 8.26
CA LEU A 73 -16.55 -4.54 9.23
C LEU A 73 -17.53 -3.36 9.18
N TRP A 74 -18.06 -3.04 7.99
CA TRP A 74 -19.02 -1.96 7.79
C TRP A 74 -20.27 -2.05 8.70
N LYS A 75 -20.70 -3.27 9.08
CA LYS A 75 -21.90 -3.45 9.90
C LYS A 75 -21.72 -2.99 11.34
N ASN A 76 -20.48 -3.04 11.84
CA ASN A 76 -20.22 -2.87 13.26
C ASN A 76 -19.10 -1.85 13.55
N ALA A 77 -18.53 -1.23 12.53
CA ALA A 77 -17.55 -0.16 12.71
C ALA A 77 -18.21 1.00 13.46
N SER A 78 -17.62 1.43 14.58
CA SER A 78 -18.24 2.42 15.46
C SER A 78 -17.41 3.70 15.61
N LYS A 79 -16.10 3.61 15.38
CA LYS A 79 -15.19 4.77 15.53
C LYS A 79 -13.85 4.53 14.82
N ILE A 80 -13.26 5.59 14.32
CA ILE A 80 -11.89 5.60 13.83
C ILE A 80 -10.95 5.89 15.01
N GLY A 81 -9.96 5.03 15.22
CA GLY A 81 -8.92 5.22 16.24
C GLY A 81 -7.93 6.31 15.87
N THR A 82 -6.93 6.49 16.72
CA THR A 82 -5.88 7.52 16.54
C THR A 82 -4.75 7.12 15.61
N TYR A 83 -4.55 5.81 15.36
CA TYR A 83 -3.55 5.31 14.44
C TYR A 83 -4.09 5.31 13.01
N ARG A 84 -3.38 6.00 12.12
CA ARG A 84 -3.60 5.99 10.68
C ARG A 84 -2.27 6.25 9.97
N GLN A 85 -1.87 5.35 9.07
CA GLN A 85 -0.72 5.51 8.18
C GLN A 85 -1.20 5.37 6.73
N ASP A 86 -1.10 6.44 5.96
CA ASP A 86 -1.52 6.47 4.56
C ASP A 86 -0.36 6.13 3.61
N PHE A 87 -0.69 5.51 2.48
CA PHE A 87 0.17 5.19 1.35
C PHE A 87 -0.52 5.70 0.07
N LEU A 88 0.02 6.76 -0.52
CA LEU A 88 -0.64 7.50 -1.60
C LEU A 88 0.14 7.36 -2.91
N ASP A 89 -0.29 6.44 -3.75
CA ASP A 89 0.29 6.17 -5.08
C ASP A 89 -0.40 7.03 -6.14
N VAL A 90 0.08 8.26 -6.29
CA VAL A 90 -0.50 9.24 -7.24
C VAL A 90 -0.40 8.74 -8.68
N ARG A 91 0.72 8.10 -9.05
CA ARG A 91 0.95 7.61 -10.41
C ARG A 91 -0.07 6.55 -10.82
N GLN A 92 -0.46 5.69 -9.88
CA GLN A 92 -1.41 4.62 -10.13
C GLN A 92 -2.84 4.93 -9.67
N GLY A 93 -3.06 6.09 -9.03
CA GLY A 93 -4.36 6.40 -8.46
C GLY A 93 -4.78 5.39 -7.39
N VAL A 94 -3.85 5.00 -6.51
CA VAL A 94 -4.13 4.10 -5.39
C VAL A 94 -4.01 4.87 -4.08
N ALA A 95 -5.02 4.73 -3.24
CA ALA A 95 -5.06 5.24 -1.88
C ALA A 95 -5.16 4.06 -0.91
N ALA A 96 -4.14 3.85 -0.08
CA ALA A 96 -4.15 2.77 0.89
C ALA A 96 -3.82 3.29 2.29
N SER A 97 -4.23 2.57 3.32
CA SER A 97 -4.00 2.97 4.70
C SER A 97 -4.00 1.78 5.65
N HIS A 98 -3.13 1.84 6.67
CA HIS A 98 -3.25 1.05 7.89
C HIS A 98 -3.94 1.92 8.95
N VAL A 99 -5.01 1.41 9.54
CA VAL A 99 -5.85 2.15 10.50
C VAL A 99 -6.24 1.25 11.66
N VAL A 100 -6.37 1.81 12.85
CA VAL A 100 -7.10 1.17 13.96
C VAL A 100 -8.53 1.69 13.93
N VAL A 101 -9.49 0.77 13.92
CA VAL A 101 -10.93 1.06 13.94
C VAL A 101 -11.54 0.35 15.12
N GLU A 102 -12.59 0.90 15.73
CA GLU A 102 -13.40 0.19 16.73
C GLU A 102 -14.55 -0.55 16.04
N GLU A 103 -14.65 -1.86 16.27
CA GLU A 103 -15.78 -2.72 15.89
C GLU A 103 -16.56 -3.11 17.16
N SER A 104 -17.80 -2.66 17.28
CA SER A 104 -18.62 -2.89 18.49
C SER A 104 -17.90 -2.53 19.80
N GLY A 105 -17.14 -1.44 19.80
CA GLY A 105 -16.38 -0.94 20.96
C GLY A 105 -15.03 -1.62 21.22
N SER A 106 -14.62 -2.58 20.38
CA SER A 106 -13.32 -3.24 20.47
C SER A 106 -12.39 -2.76 19.33
N PRO A 107 -11.11 -2.44 19.59
CA PRO A 107 -10.22 -2.03 18.54
C PRO A 107 -9.82 -3.20 17.64
N VAL A 108 -9.80 -2.96 16.33
CA VAL A 108 -9.38 -3.90 15.29
C VAL A 108 -8.36 -3.24 14.38
N MET A 109 -7.49 -4.04 13.77
CA MET A 109 -6.53 -3.58 12.75
C MET A 109 -7.20 -3.67 11.39
N PHE A 110 -7.15 -2.58 10.65
CA PHE A 110 -7.82 -2.43 9.37
C PHE A 110 -6.83 -1.92 8.32
N ALA A 111 -6.53 -2.76 7.33
CA ALA A 111 -5.82 -2.34 6.13
C ALA A 111 -6.81 -2.10 5.01
N LEU A 112 -6.69 -0.95 4.36
CA LEU A 112 -7.55 -0.48 3.26
C LEU A 112 -6.69 -0.20 2.03
N ARG A 113 -7.15 -0.66 0.85
CA ARG A 113 -6.63 -0.23 -0.45
C ARG A 113 -7.80 0.12 -1.37
N LEU A 114 -7.77 1.33 -1.90
CA LEU A 114 -8.71 1.84 -2.89
C LEU A 114 -7.99 2.07 -4.22
N LYS A 115 -8.60 1.68 -5.33
CA LYS A 115 -8.21 2.10 -6.67
C LYS A 115 -9.15 3.20 -7.15
N ILE A 116 -8.59 4.33 -7.54
CA ILE A 116 -9.32 5.52 -7.97
C ILE A 116 -9.07 5.74 -9.45
N VAL A 117 -10.13 5.72 -10.24
CA VAL A 117 -10.11 6.01 -11.68
C VAL A 117 -11.17 7.07 -11.97
N ASN A 118 -10.79 8.16 -12.61
CA ASN A 118 -11.70 9.27 -12.93
C ASN A 118 -12.49 9.78 -11.69
N LYS A 119 -11.82 9.86 -10.53
CA LYS A 119 -12.43 10.23 -9.23
C LYS A 119 -13.57 9.30 -8.78
N GLN A 120 -13.58 8.06 -9.23
CA GLN A 120 -14.45 7.00 -8.74
C GLN A 120 -13.65 5.86 -8.17
N ILE A 121 -14.15 5.25 -7.09
CA ILE A 121 -13.58 4.05 -6.50
C ILE A 121 -13.97 2.86 -7.38
N THR A 122 -12.98 2.17 -7.96
CA THR A 122 -13.19 1.00 -8.81
C THR A 122 -12.84 -0.31 -8.10
N GLU A 123 -11.94 -0.25 -7.10
CA GLU A 123 -11.53 -1.40 -6.31
C GLU A 123 -11.47 -1.02 -4.83
N ILE A 124 -11.97 -1.90 -3.99
CA ILE A 124 -11.90 -1.80 -2.54
C ILE A 124 -11.38 -3.14 -2.00
N GLU A 125 -10.18 -3.16 -1.50
CA GLU A 125 -9.57 -4.33 -0.88
C GLU A 125 -9.29 -4.02 0.58
N THR A 126 -9.79 -4.86 1.48
CA THR A 126 -9.62 -4.68 2.92
C THR A 126 -9.13 -5.95 3.59
N MET A 127 -8.41 -5.75 4.67
CA MET A 127 -8.03 -6.82 5.60
C MET A 127 -8.31 -6.35 7.03
N VAL A 128 -9.02 -7.17 7.77
CA VAL A 128 -9.43 -6.91 9.16
C VAL A 128 -8.87 -8.00 10.04
N THR A 129 -8.14 -7.61 11.09
CA THR A 129 -7.63 -8.52 12.12
C THR A 129 -8.19 -8.10 13.47
N ARG A 130 -8.97 -8.97 14.09
CA ARG A 130 -9.77 -8.68 15.26
C ARG A 130 -9.17 -9.15 16.57
N ASN A 131 -8.28 -10.13 16.50
CA ASN A 131 -7.70 -10.76 17.68
C ASN A 131 -6.45 -11.57 17.34
N LYS A 132 -5.81 -12.12 18.37
CA LYS A 132 -4.58 -12.91 18.22
C LYS A 132 -4.79 -14.22 17.42
N THR A 133 -5.98 -14.81 17.46
CA THR A 133 -6.24 -16.03 16.68
C THR A 133 -6.26 -15.75 15.19
N GLU A 134 -6.73 -14.57 14.78
CA GLU A 134 -6.75 -14.13 13.39
C GLU A 134 -5.38 -13.59 12.91
N GLY A 135 -4.55 -13.05 13.81
CA GLY A 135 -3.33 -12.35 13.44
C GLY A 135 -2.02 -12.97 13.90
N ALA A 136 -2.03 -14.13 14.59
CA ALA A 136 -0.90 -14.75 15.27
C ALA A 136 -0.27 -13.85 16.35
N ILE A 137 -0.13 -12.57 16.06
CA ILE A 137 0.35 -11.48 16.95
C ILE A 137 -0.74 -10.42 16.96
N PHE A 138 -0.99 -9.81 18.11
CA PHE A 138 -2.01 -8.77 18.22
C PHE A 138 -1.74 -7.88 19.45
N SER A 139 -1.36 -6.64 19.20
CA SER A 139 -1.10 -5.62 20.23
C SER A 139 -1.37 -4.23 19.65
N PHE A 140 -1.72 -3.28 20.50
CA PHE A 140 -1.86 -1.87 20.11
C PHE A 140 -0.74 -0.99 20.67
N ASP A 141 0.31 -1.58 21.24
CA ASP A 141 1.39 -0.83 21.90
C ASP A 141 2.09 0.11 20.93
N GLN A 142 2.31 -0.32 19.66
CA GLN A 142 2.93 0.47 18.61
C GLN A 142 1.92 1.17 17.69
N LEU A 143 0.61 1.00 17.92
CA LEU A 143 -0.47 1.51 17.07
C LEU A 143 -1.27 2.64 17.74
N LYS A 144 -0.64 3.50 18.50
CA LYS A 144 -1.28 4.69 19.09
C LYS A 144 -1.34 5.85 18.09
N THR A 145 -0.25 6.09 17.39
CA THR A 145 -0.12 7.06 16.30
C THR A 145 0.87 6.53 15.28
N ALA A 146 0.75 6.97 14.01
CA ALA A 146 1.74 6.64 12.99
C ALA A 146 3.13 7.13 13.41
N ARG A 147 4.15 6.31 13.16
CA ARG A 147 5.52 6.68 13.52
C ARG A 147 6.03 7.83 12.64
N PRO A 148 6.72 8.81 13.21
CA PRO A 148 7.31 9.91 12.45
C PRO A 148 8.22 9.43 11.31
N ALA A 149 8.99 8.35 11.53
CA ALA A 149 9.86 7.76 10.51
C ALA A 149 9.11 7.37 9.22
N MET A 150 7.87 6.84 9.31
CA MET A 150 7.06 6.48 8.14
C MET A 150 6.62 7.71 7.34
N ASN A 151 6.43 8.86 8.00
CA ASN A 151 5.96 10.10 7.38
C ASN A 151 7.11 11.07 7.05
N LEU A 152 8.35 10.70 7.31
CA LEU A 152 9.52 11.47 6.92
C LEU A 152 9.60 11.55 5.38
N VAL A 153 9.63 12.77 4.84
CA VAL A 153 9.97 13.01 3.42
C VAL A 153 11.49 12.92 3.27
N PRO A 154 12.03 11.97 2.48
CA PRO A 154 13.47 11.87 2.31
C PRO A 154 14.07 13.12 1.67
N GLU A 155 15.30 13.47 2.04
CA GLU A 155 16.07 14.52 1.41
C GLU A 155 16.20 14.26 -0.11
N ALA A 156 16.31 15.32 -0.92
CA ALA A 156 16.31 15.21 -2.37
C ALA A 156 17.40 14.24 -2.90
N SER A 157 18.57 14.21 -2.26
CA SER A 157 19.68 13.31 -2.57
C SER A 157 19.43 11.84 -2.19
N GLN A 158 18.45 11.56 -1.35
CA GLN A 158 18.09 10.22 -0.86
C GLN A 158 16.84 9.67 -1.54
N ARG A 159 16.11 10.50 -2.30
CA ARG A 159 14.93 10.06 -3.03
C ARG A 159 15.32 9.10 -4.13
N MET A 160 14.46 8.14 -4.35
CA MET A 160 14.69 7.05 -5.29
C MET A 160 13.57 6.97 -6.31
N ALA A 161 13.90 6.47 -7.50
CA ALA A 161 12.90 6.16 -8.51
C ALA A 161 11.98 5.01 -8.04
N ARG A 162 10.75 4.98 -8.53
CA ARG A 162 9.73 3.99 -8.18
C ARG A 162 10.22 2.54 -8.28
N GLU A 163 10.85 2.22 -9.40
CA GLU A 163 11.35 0.87 -9.69
C GLU A 163 12.43 0.45 -8.70
N GLU A 164 13.24 1.40 -8.26
CA GLU A 164 14.28 1.18 -7.26
C GLU A 164 13.72 1.02 -5.86
N LEU A 165 12.69 1.79 -5.48
CA LEU A 165 11.95 1.61 -4.23
C LEU A 165 11.38 0.19 -4.14
N ILE A 166 10.73 -0.29 -5.21
CA ILE A 166 10.18 -1.63 -5.29
C ILE A 166 11.30 -2.67 -5.16
N ARG A 167 12.38 -2.54 -5.93
CA ARG A 167 13.52 -3.47 -5.92
C ARG A 167 14.14 -3.62 -4.52
N ILE A 168 14.25 -2.51 -3.77
CA ILE A 168 14.77 -2.56 -2.39
C ILE A 168 13.77 -3.24 -1.45
N ALA A 169 12.47 -2.96 -1.58
CA ALA A 169 11.45 -3.63 -0.76
C ALA A 169 11.40 -5.15 -1.00
N GLU A 170 11.66 -5.60 -2.24
CA GLU A 170 11.67 -7.02 -2.63
C GLU A 170 12.77 -7.85 -1.96
N PHE A 171 13.82 -7.24 -1.40
CA PHE A 171 14.80 -7.97 -0.60
C PHE A 171 14.15 -8.63 0.62
N TYR A 172 13.08 -8.06 1.17
CA TYR A 172 12.43 -8.63 2.34
C TYR A 172 11.76 -9.99 2.04
N PRO A 173 10.79 -10.10 1.12
CA PRO A 173 10.22 -11.41 0.78
C PRO A 173 11.27 -12.38 0.22
N THR A 174 12.29 -11.89 -0.48
CA THR A 174 13.41 -12.72 -0.94
C THR A 174 14.17 -13.33 0.23
N GLY A 175 14.43 -12.57 1.29
CA GLY A 175 15.10 -13.07 2.51
C GLY A 175 14.26 -14.03 3.34
N LEU A 176 12.93 -13.92 3.25
CA LEU A 176 12.01 -14.84 3.92
C LEU A 176 12.03 -16.25 3.30
N LYS A 177 12.27 -16.39 2.00
CA LYS A 177 12.23 -17.72 1.31
C LYS A 177 13.16 -18.74 1.91
N PRO A 178 14.48 -18.50 2.01
CA PRO A 178 15.41 -19.45 2.62
C PRO A 178 15.30 -19.45 4.15
N GLY A 179 14.76 -18.39 4.76
CA GLY A 179 14.84 -18.15 6.18
C GLY A 179 16.26 -17.83 6.66
N GLY A 180 16.50 -17.94 7.96
CA GLY A 180 17.79 -17.59 8.56
C GLY A 180 17.86 -16.12 8.95
N THR A 181 18.80 -15.36 8.39
CA THR A 181 18.95 -13.93 8.65
C THR A 181 18.90 -13.11 7.35
N PHE A 182 18.51 -11.85 7.45
CA PHE A 182 18.51 -10.95 6.28
C PHE A 182 19.92 -10.59 5.78
N ASP A 183 20.94 -10.68 6.65
CA ASP A 183 22.34 -10.56 6.24
C ASP A 183 22.77 -11.66 5.25
N ALA A 184 22.20 -12.86 5.35
CA ALA A 184 22.51 -13.95 4.45
C ALA A 184 22.12 -13.67 2.98
N VAL A 185 21.19 -12.77 2.74
CA VAL A 185 20.74 -12.34 1.40
C VAL A 185 21.18 -10.90 1.09
N ASN A 186 22.06 -10.32 1.89
CA ASN A 186 22.53 -8.93 1.75
C ASN A 186 21.39 -7.90 1.65
N ALA A 187 20.30 -8.11 2.38
CA ALA A 187 19.20 -7.17 2.41
C ALA A 187 19.68 -5.81 2.97
N PRO A 188 19.46 -4.70 2.25
CA PRO A 188 20.09 -3.41 2.56
C PRO A 188 19.34 -2.67 3.67
N PHE A 189 19.21 -3.28 4.85
CA PHE A 189 18.63 -2.61 6.02
C PHE A 189 19.56 -1.56 6.60
N ALA A 190 18.99 -0.42 6.96
CA ALA A 190 19.67 0.59 7.77
C ALA A 190 20.03 0.03 9.15
N PRO A 191 21.09 0.55 9.81
CA PRO A 191 21.52 0.03 11.11
C PRO A 191 20.46 0.13 12.23
N ASP A 192 19.58 1.13 12.13
CA ASP A 192 18.50 1.42 13.07
C ASP A 192 17.11 0.98 12.56
N ALA A 193 17.09 0.19 11.48
CA ALA A 193 15.85 -0.32 10.92
C ALA A 193 15.05 -1.12 11.94
N TYR A 194 13.72 -0.99 11.89
CA TYR A 194 12.82 -1.71 12.77
C TYR A 194 11.74 -2.48 12.02
N ARG A 195 11.14 -3.48 12.70
CA ARG A 195 10.00 -4.26 12.22
C ARG A 195 8.88 -4.31 13.24
N ILE A 196 7.68 -3.92 12.84
CA ILE A 196 6.44 -4.02 13.62
C ILE A 196 5.48 -4.94 12.89
N GLU A 197 4.90 -5.89 13.60
CA GLU A 197 3.87 -6.80 13.11
C GLU A 197 2.67 -6.75 14.04
N ASN A 198 1.49 -6.45 13.52
CA ASN A 198 0.24 -6.30 14.29
C ASN A 198 0.47 -5.58 15.64
N GLY A 199 1.12 -4.41 15.58
CA GLY A 199 1.36 -3.54 16.72
C GLY A 199 2.42 -4.01 17.72
N THR A 200 3.16 -5.07 17.43
CA THR A 200 4.26 -5.56 18.26
C THR A 200 5.59 -5.24 17.61
N LEU A 201 6.54 -4.65 18.37
CA LEU A 201 7.92 -4.43 17.90
C LEU A 201 8.66 -5.78 17.86
N MET A 202 8.89 -6.28 16.64
CA MET A 202 9.48 -7.60 16.39
C MET A 202 11.00 -7.56 16.25
N ALA A 203 11.53 -6.46 15.72
CA ALA A 203 12.97 -6.27 15.56
C ALA A 203 13.33 -4.77 15.54
N GLY A 204 14.62 -4.48 15.80
CA GLY A 204 15.19 -3.14 15.79
C GLY A 204 15.41 -2.57 17.18
N PRO A 205 15.83 -1.30 17.29
CA PRO A 205 16.11 -0.64 18.57
C PRO A 205 14.90 -0.70 19.52
N GLY A 206 15.11 -1.22 20.72
CA GLY A 206 14.08 -1.40 21.74
C GLY A 206 13.27 -2.69 21.64
N ALA A 207 13.56 -3.55 20.67
CA ALA A 207 12.96 -4.89 20.61
C ALA A 207 13.53 -5.81 21.71
N ARG A 208 12.89 -6.97 21.89
CA ARG A 208 13.34 -7.98 22.87
C ARG A 208 14.79 -8.42 22.61
N ALA A 209 15.45 -8.93 23.65
CA ALA A 209 16.82 -9.46 23.57
C ALA A 209 16.96 -10.47 22.40
N GLY A 210 18.01 -10.27 21.59
CA GLY A 210 18.30 -11.08 20.39
C GLY A 210 17.52 -10.64 19.13
N SER A 211 16.73 -9.57 19.22
CA SER A 211 16.00 -9.00 18.07
C SER A 211 16.29 -7.50 17.89
N GLU A 212 17.31 -6.96 18.51
CA GLU A 212 17.66 -5.54 18.46
C GLU A 212 18.13 -5.06 17.08
N ASN A 213 18.48 -6.00 16.21
CA ASN A 213 18.89 -5.73 14.84
C ASN A 213 18.14 -6.63 13.87
N ILE A 214 17.36 -6.01 12.99
CA ILE A 214 16.56 -6.74 11.97
C ILE A 214 17.43 -7.59 11.03
N ARG A 215 18.65 -7.16 10.72
CA ARG A 215 19.57 -7.86 9.79
C ARG A 215 19.96 -9.23 10.31
N THR A 216 20.23 -9.33 11.61
CA THR A 216 20.71 -10.55 12.29
C THR A 216 19.60 -11.35 12.94
N GLN A 217 18.39 -10.80 13.04
CA GLN A 217 17.23 -11.51 13.55
C GLN A 217 16.96 -12.76 12.72
N ARG A 218 16.78 -13.90 13.38
CA ARG A 218 16.37 -15.11 12.71
C ARG A 218 14.90 -15.07 12.36
N VAL A 219 14.61 -15.41 11.12
CA VAL A 219 13.25 -15.58 10.57
C VAL A 219 13.02 -17.02 10.13
N THR A 220 11.78 -17.49 10.28
CA THR A 220 11.36 -18.81 9.82
C THR A 220 11.34 -18.85 8.30
N PRO A 221 11.75 -19.98 7.65
CA PRO A 221 11.64 -20.13 6.21
C PRO A 221 10.20 -20.05 5.70
N HIS A 222 10.00 -19.31 4.60
CA HIS A 222 8.74 -19.22 3.86
C HIS A 222 9.01 -19.40 2.36
N PRO A 223 9.31 -20.63 1.90
CA PRO A 223 9.77 -20.88 0.52
C PRO A 223 8.76 -20.44 -0.54
N ASP A 224 7.47 -20.53 -0.22
CA ASP A 224 6.37 -20.23 -1.14
C ASP A 224 5.87 -18.80 -1.03
N VAL A 225 6.56 -17.92 -0.29
CA VAL A 225 6.15 -16.52 -0.17
C VAL A 225 6.07 -15.87 -1.55
N SER A 226 4.91 -15.32 -1.84
CA SER A 226 4.62 -14.53 -3.03
C SER A 226 4.12 -13.14 -2.63
N TYR A 227 4.16 -12.20 -3.56
CA TYR A 227 3.73 -10.83 -3.28
C TYR A 227 3.27 -10.12 -4.55
N ARG A 228 2.50 -9.06 -4.33
CA ARG A 228 2.22 -8.03 -5.33
C ARG A 228 2.44 -6.65 -4.72
N VAL A 229 2.80 -5.69 -5.56
CA VAL A 229 2.88 -4.29 -5.16
C VAL A 229 1.46 -3.74 -5.05
N ALA A 230 1.06 -3.32 -3.85
CA ALA A 230 -0.26 -2.78 -3.58
C ALA A 230 -0.32 -1.25 -3.77
N ALA A 231 0.74 -0.54 -3.38
CA ALA A 231 0.92 0.90 -3.59
C ALA A 231 2.39 1.29 -3.50
N VAL A 232 2.77 2.41 -4.15
CA VAL A 232 4.08 3.06 -3.97
C VAL A 232 3.88 4.55 -3.77
N ASP A 233 4.22 5.04 -2.59
CA ASP A 233 4.24 6.46 -2.27
C ASP A 233 5.65 7.01 -2.54
N GLU A 234 5.86 7.54 -3.75
CA GLU A 234 7.18 8.00 -4.20
C GLU A 234 7.67 9.22 -3.41
N GLU A 235 6.77 10.03 -2.85
CA GLU A 235 7.14 11.21 -2.05
C GLU A 235 7.72 10.80 -0.69
N LEU A 236 7.10 9.83 -0.03
CA LEU A 236 7.53 9.35 1.27
C LEU A 236 8.53 8.18 1.17
N GLY A 237 8.78 7.64 -0.02
CA GLY A 237 9.60 6.43 -0.17
C GLY A 237 8.96 5.23 0.51
N LEU A 238 7.64 5.06 0.39
CA LEU A 238 6.91 3.93 0.96
C LEU A 238 6.49 2.96 -0.13
N VAL A 239 6.73 1.68 0.11
CA VAL A 239 6.23 0.58 -0.72
C VAL A 239 5.31 -0.27 0.13
N LEU A 240 4.07 -0.46 -0.31
CA LEU A 240 3.12 -1.38 0.31
C LEU A 240 3.05 -2.66 -0.53
N LEU A 241 3.44 -3.77 0.06
CA LEU A 241 3.31 -5.10 -0.54
C LEU A 241 2.13 -5.85 0.10
N ARG A 242 1.43 -6.60 -0.73
CA ARG A 242 0.48 -7.61 -0.30
C ARG A 242 1.19 -8.96 -0.42
N LEU A 243 1.55 -9.58 0.72
CA LEU A 243 2.25 -10.85 0.74
C LEU A 243 1.28 -12.00 1.04
N ASP A 244 1.60 -13.16 0.48
CA ASP A 244 1.02 -14.46 0.79
C ASP A 244 2.17 -15.41 1.10
N PHE A 245 2.15 -16.01 2.31
CA PHE A 245 3.28 -16.79 2.83
C PHE A 245 3.22 -18.26 2.47
N GLY A 246 2.17 -18.70 1.78
CA GLY A 246 1.98 -20.10 1.43
C GLY A 246 1.74 -21.01 2.65
N ASP A 247 1.62 -22.31 2.40
CA ASP A 247 1.41 -23.33 3.44
C ASP A 247 2.75 -23.79 4.01
N THR A 248 3.12 -23.28 5.19
CA THR A 248 4.35 -23.67 5.89
C THR A 248 4.08 -24.44 7.18
N ASN A 249 2.82 -24.73 7.52
CA ASN A 249 2.37 -25.27 8.81
C ASN A 249 2.74 -24.41 10.05
N ASN A 250 3.39 -23.27 9.87
CA ASN A 250 3.81 -22.41 10.99
C ASN A 250 2.63 -21.75 11.70
N TYR A 251 1.48 -21.67 11.04
CA TYR A 251 0.26 -21.01 11.54
C TYR A 251 -0.88 -22.00 11.81
N GLY A 252 -0.53 -23.27 11.97
CA GLY A 252 -1.44 -24.40 12.12
C GLY A 252 -1.76 -25.10 10.80
N PRO A 253 -2.20 -26.36 10.84
CA PRO A 253 -2.44 -27.16 9.66
C PRO A 253 -3.42 -26.52 8.66
N GLY A 254 -3.02 -26.41 7.40
CA GLY A 254 -3.83 -25.86 6.32
C GLY A 254 -4.11 -24.36 6.44
N ASN A 255 -3.31 -23.63 7.24
CA ASN A 255 -3.37 -22.18 7.34
C ASN A 255 -2.11 -21.55 6.72
N ALA A 256 -2.32 -20.37 6.17
CA ALA A 256 -1.29 -19.49 5.64
C ALA A 256 -1.39 -18.10 6.28
N LEU A 257 -0.31 -17.37 6.21
CA LEU A 257 -0.27 -15.97 6.62
C LEU A 257 -0.39 -15.07 5.40
N THR A 258 -1.15 -14.01 5.53
CA THR A 258 -1.25 -12.98 4.51
C THR A 258 -1.12 -11.60 5.14
N THR A 259 -0.49 -10.65 4.43
CA THR A 259 -0.18 -9.34 5.02
C THR A 259 -0.44 -8.20 4.04
N PHE A 260 -0.75 -7.02 4.59
CA PHE A 260 -0.37 -5.76 3.99
C PHE A 260 0.86 -5.25 4.73
N GLU A 261 1.99 -5.15 4.04
CA GLU A 261 3.29 -4.89 4.64
C GLU A 261 3.95 -3.69 4.00
N ALA A 262 4.20 -2.67 4.81
CA ALA A 262 4.74 -1.39 4.39
C ALA A 262 6.24 -1.31 4.64
N PHE A 263 6.97 -0.85 3.64
CA PHE A 263 8.42 -0.70 3.66
C PHE A 263 8.78 0.78 3.52
N LYS A 264 9.56 1.32 4.45
CA LYS A 264 10.16 2.63 4.33
C LYS A 264 11.52 2.51 3.65
N VAL A 265 11.69 3.15 2.49
CA VAL A 265 12.88 3.02 1.64
C VAL A 265 13.38 4.39 1.23
N TYR A 266 14.65 4.69 1.48
CA TYR A 266 15.36 5.85 0.94
C TYR A 266 16.87 5.64 1.03
N GLY A 267 17.64 6.39 0.24
CA GLY A 267 19.10 6.29 0.23
C GLY A 267 19.63 4.88 -0.05
N GLY A 268 18.88 4.04 -0.78
CA GLY A 268 19.24 2.66 -1.08
C GLY A 268 19.02 1.67 0.06
N GLN A 269 18.37 2.04 1.15
CA GLN A 269 18.21 1.22 2.36
C GLN A 269 16.75 1.07 2.78
N LEU A 270 16.46 -0.06 3.46
CA LEU A 270 15.22 -0.33 4.20
C LEU A 270 15.36 0.22 5.63
N HIS A 271 14.48 1.12 6.02
CA HIS A 271 14.50 1.76 7.34
C HIS A 271 13.40 1.27 8.26
N ALA A 272 12.30 0.78 7.71
CA ALA A 272 11.20 0.24 8.51
C ALA A 272 10.40 -0.80 7.73
N VAL A 273 9.82 -1.73 8.49
CA VAL A 273 8.81 -2.69 8.03
C VAL A 273 7.64 -2.63 9.01
N GLU A 274 6.43 -2.32 8.52
CA GLU A 274 5.22 -2.31 9.34
C GLU A 274 4.13 -3.15 8.65
N ALA A 275 3.74 -4.24 9.30
CA ALA A 275 2.81 -5.22 8.75
C ALA A 275 1.49 -5.27 9.54
N PHE A 276 0.37 -5.27 8.81
CA PHE A 276 -0.88 -5.85 9.28
C PHE A 276 -1.01 -7.25 8.71
N ILE A 277 -1.33 -8.21 9.58
CA ILE A 277 -1.22 -9.64 9.36
C ILE A 277 -2.57 -10.30 9.61
N TYR A 278 -2.96 -11.23 8.73
CA TYR A 278 -4.15 -12.05 8.88
C TYR A 278 -3.85 -13.51 8.53
N ILE A 279 -4.37 -14.45 9.34
CA ILE A 279 -4.29 -15.90 9.06
C ILE A 279 -5.45 -16.29 8.16
N THR A 280 -5.15 -16.85 7.01
CA THR A 280 -6.12 -17.36 6.04
C THR A 280 -5.94 -18.87 5.83
N LYS A 281 -6.81 -19.49 5.03
CA LYS A 281 -6.57 -20.87 4.57
C LYS A 281 -5.49 -20.88 3.50
N ALA A 282 -4.59 -21.85 3.57
CA ALA A 282 -3.57 -22.06 2.56
C ALA A 282 -4.22 -22.24 1.18
N GLY A 283 -3.60 -21.63 0.15
CA GLY A 283 -4.13 -21.65 -1.21
C GLY A 283 -5.30 -20.70 -1.47
N THR A 284 -5.71 -19.88 -0.49
CA THR A 284 -6.72 -18.83 -0.71
C THR A 284 -6.16 -17.78 -1.66
N PRO A 285 -6.75 -17.54 -2.85
CA PRO A 285 -6.28 -16.50 -3.75
C PRO A 285 -6.37 -15.11 -3.09
N SER A 286 -5.40 -14.23 -3.37
CA SER A 286 -5.46 -12.83 -2.90
C SER A 286 -6.70 -12.09 -3.43
N GLY A 287 -7.26 -12.59 -4.50
CA GLY A 287 -8.45 -12.04 -5.13
C GLY A 287 -8.19 -10.82 -6.03
N TRP A 288 -6.95 -10.34 -6.12
CA TRP A 288 -6.58 -9.16 -6.87
C TRP A 288 -5.33 -9.40 -7.70
N ASP A 289 -5.33 -8.92 -8.94
CA ASP A 289 -4.20 -9.05 -9.85
C ASP A 289 -3.03 -8.15 -9.44
N ASN A 290 -1.84 -8.52 -9.88
CA ASN A 290 -0.68 -7.65 -9.76
C ASN A 290 -0.80 -6.52 -10.80
N ILE A 291 -1.10 -5.31 -10.33
CA ILE A 291 -1.21 -4.13 -11.21
C ILE A 291 0.15 -3.59 -11.67
N TYR A 292 1.24 -4.15 -11.15
CA TYR A 292 2.60 -3.79 -11.51
C TYR A 292 3.32 -5.02 -12.07
N GLU A 293 3.27 -5.19 -13.38
CA GLU A 293 4.24 -6.05 -14.06
C GLU A 293 5.61 -5.36 -13.98
N VAL A 294 6.44 -5.78 -13.04
CA VAL A 294 7.86 -5.49 -13.10
C VAL A 294 8.39 -6.27 -14.32
N LYS A 295 8.58 -5.58 -15.45
CA LYS A 295 9.32 -6.18 -16.57
C LYS A 295 10.69 -6.57 -16.03
N LYS A 296 10.92 -7.87 -15.85
CA LYS A 296 12.26 -8.36 -15.53
C LYS A 296 13.20 -7.85 -16.61
N PRO A 297 14.34 -7.24 -16.27
CA PRO A 297 15.33 -6.91 -17.27
C PRO A 297 15.72 -8.20 -17.99
N LYS A 298 15.77 -8.13 -19.35
CA LYS A 298 16.21 -9.22 -20.20
C LYS A 298 17.66 -9.55 -19.98
#